data_4318c44202d2c3ba0fedfb0a058b35e5
#
_entry.id   4318c44202d2c3ba0fedfb0a058b35e5
#
_cell.length_a   1.000
_cell.length_b   1.000
_cell.length_c   1.000
_cell.angle_alpha   90.00
_cell.angle_beta   90.00
_cell.angle_gamma   90.00
#
_symmetry.space_group_name_H-M   'P 1'
#
loop_
_entity.id
_entity.type
_entity.pdbx_description
1 polymer ?
#
loop_
_entity_poly.entity_id
_entity_poly.type
_entity_poly.pdbx_seq_one_letter_code
_entity_poly.pdbx_strand_id
1 'polypeptide(L)'
;MPLLAEDEKEKEEAEEAPPAISYYQVKPSLIANLASGGKYIRCDVQLMTSDDLFLEELNTHGPAIRHALLLLLSEQDGRDIKTSTGKEGLRKKALSTIGDLMQELSGKNELKALFFTTFLVQ
;
A
#
# COMPACT_ATOMS: atom_id res chain seq x y z
N MET A 1 41.30 -2.56 -23.74
CA MET A 1 41.20 -3.26 -22.46
C MET A 1 39.79 -3.82 -22.27
N PRO A 2 39.59 -5.08 -22.62
CA PRO A 2 38.25 -5.65 -22.59
C PRO A 2 37.61 -5.75 -21.19
N LEU A 3 38.42 -5.92 -20.14
CA LEU A 3 37.93 -6.07 -18.77
C LEU A 3 37.26 -4.81 -18.21
N LEU A 4 37.75 -3.62 -18.55
CA LEU A 4 37.17 -2.36 -18.08
C LEU A 4 35.85 -2.04 -18.80
N ALA A 5 35.74 -2.40 -20.06
CA ALA A 5 34.52 -2.22 -20.84
C ALA A 5 33.41 -3.17 -20.41
N GLU A 6 33.77 -4.40 -20.02
CA GLU A 6 32.82 -5.39 -19.48
C GLU A 6 32.31 -4.98 -18.09
N ASP A 7 33.17 -4.49 -17.22
CA ASP A 7 32.78 -3.98 -15.89
C ASP A 7 31.86 -2.77 -15.97
N GLU A 8 32.14 -1.84 -16.88
CA GLU A 8 31.27 -0.69 -17.14
C GLU A 8 29.92 -1.10 -17.68
N LYS A 9 29.87 -2.10 -18.56
CA LYS A 9 28.65 -2.62 -19.15
C LYS A 9 27.81 -3.37 -18.14
N GLU A 10 28.41 -4.19 -17.28
CA GLU A 10 27.73 -4.86 -16.19
C GLU A 10 27.18 -3.86 -15.16
N LYS A 11 27.91 -2.78 -14.89
CA LYS A 11 27.49 -1.71 -14.00
C LYS A 11 26.33 -0.91 -14.57
N GLU A 12 26.36 -0.61 -15.86
CA GLU A 12 25.23 0.04 -16.55
C GLU A 12 23.99 -0.85 -16.59
N GLU A 13 24.14 -2.13 -16.86
CA GLU A 13 23.03 -3.10 -16.83
C GLU A 13 22.43 -3.23 -15.44
N ALA A 14 23.26 -3.22 -14.38
CA ALA A 14 22.80 -3.23 -13.00
C ALA A 14 22.07 -1.93 -12.62
N GLU A 15 22.50 -0.77 -13.11
CA GLU A 15 21.86 0.51 -12.89
C GLU A 15 20.54 0.64 -13.68
N GLU A 16 20.44 0.00 -14.85
CA GLU A 16 19.26 -0.04 -15.69
C GLU A 16 18.26 -1.12 -15.26
N ALA A 17 18.67 -2.05 -14.42
CA ALA A 17 17.77 -3.08 -13.91
C ALA A 17 16.62 -2.45 -13.12
N PRO A 18 15.36 -2.89 -13.32
CA PRO A 18 14.24 -2.38 -12.55
C PRO A 18 14.48 -2.64 -11.06
N PRO A 19 14.12 -1.68 -10.17
CA PRO A 19 14.22 -1.87 -8.73
C PRO A 19 13.42 -3.09 -8.29
N ALA A 20 13.92 -3.80 -7.30
CA ALA A 20 13.20 -4.93 -6.71
C ALA A 20 11.92 -4.42 -6.04
N ILE A 21 10.80 -5.08 -6.32
CA ILE A 21 9.51 -4.76 -5.71
C ILE A 21 9.46 -5.41 -4.33
N SER A 22 8.97 -4.67 -3.35
CA SER A 22 8.72 -5.14 -2.00
C SER A 22 7.30 -4.84 -1.58
N TYR A 23 6.77 -5.68 -0.69
CA TYR A 23 5.42 -5.52 -0.16
C TYR A 23 5.47 -5.42 1.36
N TYR A 24 4.68 -4.49 1.89
CA TYR A 24 4.41 -4.39 3.31
C TYR A 24 2.98 -4.84 3.57
N GLN A 25 2.82 -5.86 4.38
CA GLN A 25 1.49 -6.33 4.76
C GLN A 25 1.04 -5.66 6.04
N VAL A 26 -0.15 -5.05 6.00
CA VAL A 26 -0.79 -4.49 7.19
C VAL A 26 -1.33 -5.64 8.03
N LYS A 27 -0.80 -5.81 9.24
CA LYS A 27 -1.15 -6.91 10.14
C LYS A 27 -1.64 -6.39 11.48
N PRO A 28 -2.54 -7.13 12.12
CA PRO A 28 -3.36 -8.24 11.62
C PRO A 28 -4.42 -7.74 10.62
N SER A 29 -5.28 -8.63 10.14
CA SER A 29 -6.42 -8.26 9.27
C SER A 29 -7.18 -7.07 9.82
N LEU A 30 -7.63 -6.20 8.92
CA LEU A 30 -8.42 -5.03 9.29
C LEU A 30 -9.89 -5.44 9.43
N ILE A 31 -10.48 -5.12 10.56
CA ILE A 31 -11.91 -5.32 10.81
C ILE A 31 -12.47 -4.01 11.31
N ALA A 32 -13.48 -3.48 10.63
CA ALA A 32 -14.10 -2.22 11.00
C ALA A 32 -15.62 -2.30 10.83
N ASN A 33 -16.34 -1.62 11.71
CA ASN A 33 -17.78 -1.44 11.54
C ASN A 33 -18.02 -0.49 10.37
N LEU A 34 -19.03 -0.80 9.56
CA LEU A 34 -19.42 0.06 8.45
C LEU A 34 -20.32 1.19 8.93
N ALA A 35 -20.27 2.33 8.25
CA ALA A 35 -21.16 3.46 8.53
C ALA A 35 -22.59 3.11 8.19
N SER A 36 -22.81 2.36 7.11
CA SER A 36 -24.12 1.91 6.64
C SER A 36 -23.96 0.74 5.65
N GLY A 37 -25.08 0.18 5.21
CA GLY A 37 -25.09 -0.83 4.15
C GLY A 37 -24.49 -2.18 4.52
N GLY A 38 -24.37 -2.48 5.82
CA GLY A 38 -23.81 -3.70 6.33
C GLY A 38 -23.36 -3.52 7.77
N LYS A 39 -22.85 -4.58 8.38
CA LYS A 39 -22.38 -4.56 9.76
C LYS A 39 -20.89 -4.22 9.84
N TYR A 40 -20.05 -4.99 9.14
CA TYR A 40 -18.61 -4.80 9.19
C TYR A 40 -17.94 -5.20 7.88
N ILE A 41 -16.70 -4.72 7.73
CA ILE A 41 -15.78 -5.14 6.68
C ILE A 41 -14.58 -5.81 7.32
N ARG A 42 -14.12 -6.89 6.70
CA ARG A 42 -12.83 -7.51 6.99
C ARG A 42 -12.00 -7.50 5.72
N CYS A 43 -10.79 -6.99 5.81
CA CYS A 43 -9.89 -6.99 4.66
C CYS A 43 -8.43 -7.10 5.08
N ASP A 44 -7.62 -7.54 4.14
CA ASP A 44 -6.16 -7.55 4.25
C ASP A 44 -5.61 -6.61 3.19
N VAL A 45 -4.62 -5.83 3.56
CA VAL A 45 -4.02 -4.80 2.71
C VAL A 45 -2.53 -5.05 2.57
N GLN A 46 -2.05 -4.96 1.34
CA GLN A 46 -0.61 -4.93 1.06
C GLN A 46 -0.25 -3.64 0.33
N LEU A 47 0.86 -3.05 0.74
CA LEU A 47 1.41 -1.83 0.16
C LEU A 47 2.67 -2.18 -0.63
N MET A 48 2.76 -1.68 -1.86
CA MET A 48 3.87 -1.98 -2.76
C MET A 48 4.80 -0.77 -2.89
N THR A 49 6.08 -1.01 -2.76
CA THR A 49 7.13 -0.02 -3.01
C THR A 49 8.33 -0.66 -3.68
N SER A 50 9.13 0.13 -4.39
CA SER A 50 10.42 -0.29 -4.92
C SER A 50 11.60 0.36 -4.21
N ASP A 51 11.34 1.07 -3.11
CA ASP A 51 12.35 1.78 -2.32
C ASP A 51 12.52 1.08 -0.97
N ASP A 52 13.71 0.52 -0.72
CA ASP A 52 14.00 -0.23 0.50
C ASP A 52 13.94 0.63 1.75
N LEU A 53 14.38 1.89 1.66
CA LEU A 53 14.30 2.82 2.79
C LEU A 53 12.85 3.17 3.11
N PHE A 54 12.03 3.31 2.08
CA PHE A 54 10.60 3.56 2.27
C PHE A 54 9.89 2.35 2.89
N LEU A 55 10.32 1.13 2.54
CA LEU A 55 9.80 -0.10 3.18
C LEU A 55 10.06 -0.08 4.68
N GLU A 56 11.25 0.36 5.11
CA GLU A 56 11.58 0.53 6.53
C GLU A 56 10.65 1.56 7.20
N GLU A 57 10.36 2.67 6.50
CA GLU A 57 9.44 3.69 7.00
C GLU A 57 8.01 3.14 7.14
N LEU A 58 7.56 2.31 6.20
CA LEU A 58 6.26 1.64 6.32
C LEU A 58 6.21 0.75 7.55
N ASN A 59 7.27 0.00 7.82
CA ASN A 59 7.37 -0.82 9.03
C ASN A 59 7.34 0.03 10.30
N THR A 60 8.08 1.13 10.31
CA THR A 60 8.14 2.04 11.45
C THR A 60 6.78 2.65 11.77
N HIS A 61 6.03 3.04 10.74
CA HIS A 61 4.75 3.71 10.88
C HIS A 61 3.54 2.78 10.74
N GLY A 62 3.75 1.47 10.91
CA GLY A 62 2.69 0.46 10.84
C GLY A 62 1.45 0.80 11.66
N PRO A 63 1.55 1.19 12.93
CA PRO A 63 0.39 1.57 13.74
C PRO A 63 -0.39 2.76 13.17
N ALA A 64 0.29 3.78 12.66
CA ALA A 64 -0.36 4.95 12.06
C ALA A 64 -1.09 4.58 10.77
N ILE A 65 -0.46 3.75 9.94
CA ILE A 65 -1.06 3.23 8.70
C ILE A 65 -2.34 2.45 9.03
N ARG A 66 -2.25 1.54 9.98
CA ARG A 66 -3.38 0.73 10.44
C ARG A 66 -4.54 1.62 10.93
N HIS A 67 -4.23 2.60 11.75
CA HIS A 67 -5.22 3.54 12.29
C HIS A 67 -5.93 4.29 11.16
N ALA A 68 -5.18 4.84 10.21
CA ALA A 68 -5.73 5.58 9.08
C ALA A 68 -6.65 4.71 8.21
N LEU A 69 -6.27 3.46 7.96
CA LEU A 69 -7.08 2.52 7.20
C LEU A 69 -8.37 2.14 7.94
N LEU A 70 -8.29 1.89 9.24
CA LEU A 70 -9.48 1.58 10.05
C LEU A 70 -10.49 2.74 10.04
N LEU A 71 -10.01 3.98 10.14
CA LEU A 71 -10.86 5.16 10.05
C LEU A 71 -11.54 5.26 8.69
N LEU A 72 -10.78 5.08 7.61
CA LEU A 72 -11.31 5.12 6.27
C LEU A 72 -12.37 4.04 6.03
N LEU A 73 -12.12 2.82 6.48
CA LEU A 73 -13.06 1.71 6.33
C LEU A 73 -14.35 1.95 7.12
N SER A 74 -14.26 2.56 8.29
CA SER A 74 -15.42 2.84 9.14
C SER A 74 -16.37 3.89 8.55
N GLU A 75 -15.93 4.65 7.56
CA GLU A 75 -16.73 5.66 6.87
C GLU A 75 -17.52 5.10 5.68
N GLN A 76 -17.30 3.85 5.30
CA GLN A 76 -17.82 3.30 4.05
C GLN A 76 -19.26 2.79 4.19
N ASP A 77 -19.98 2.84 3.06
CA ASP A 77 -21.27 2.15 2.88
C ASP A 77 -21.00 0.80 2.24
N GLY A 78 -21.40 -0.27 2.90
CA GLY A 78 -21.16 -1.64 2.45
C GLY A 78 -21.76 -1.95 1.08
N ARG A 79 -22.87 -1.31 0.73
CA ARG A 79 -23.52 -1.50 -0.58
C ARG A 79 -22.64 -0.96 -1.72
N ASP A 80 -21.98 0.17 -1.49
CA ASP A 80 -21.12 0.79 -2.49
C ASP A 80 -19.84 -0.03 -2.71
N ILE A 81 -19.20 -0.45 -1.63
CA ILE A 81 -17.91 -1.15 -1.72
C ILE A 81 -18.03 -2.63 -2.10
N LYS A 82 -19.24 -3.19 -2.16
CA LYS A 82 -19.49 -4.51 -2.75
C LYS A 82 -19.40 -4.50 -4.27
N THR A 83 -19.61 -3.35 -4.90
CA THR A 83 -19.49 -3.23 -6.36
C THR A 83 -18.02 -3.15 -6.76
N SER A 84 -17.70 -3.57 -7.99
CA SER A 84 -16.34 -3.46 -8.53
C SER A 84 -15.86 -2.01 -8.58
N THR A 85 -16.73 -1.11 -9.00
CA THR A 85 -16.44 0.33 -9.08
C THR A 85 -16.20 0.93 -7.69
N GLY A 86 -17.05 0.59 -6.72
CA GLY A 86 -16.92 1.09 -5.35
C GLY A 86 -15.67 0.56 -4.66
N LYS A 87 -15.35 -0.73 -4.86
CA LYS A 87 -14.13 -1.33 -4.33
C LYS A 87 -12.88 -0.65 -4.90
N GLU A 88 -12.84 -0.42 -6.22
CA GLU A 88 -11.72 0.25 -6.87
C GLU A 88 -11.59 1.70 -6.40
N GLY A 89 -12.71 2.40 -6.22
CA GLY A 89 -12.73 3.75 -5.64
C GLY A 89 -12.15 3.77 -4.23
N LEU A 90 -12.52 2.79 -3.40
CA LEU A 90 -11.97 2.65 -2.05
C LEU A 90 -10.46 2.36 -2.08
N ARG A 91 -10.01 1.49 -2.99
CA ARG A 91 -8.58 1.18 -3.15
C ARG A 91 -7.78 2.44 -3.48
N LYS A 92 -8.24 3.24 -4.43
CA LYS A 92 -7.59 4.50 -4.81
C LYS A 92 -7.57 5.50 -3.67
N LYS A 93 -8.66 5.61 -2.94
CA LYS A 93 -8.75 6.51 -1.78
C LYS A 93 -7.81 6.07 -0.66
N ALA A 94 -7.72 4.77 -0.41
CA ALA A 94 -6.80 4.21 0.57
C ALA A 94 -5.35 4.49 0.18
N LEU A 95 -5.00 4.28 -1.08
CA LEU A 95 -3.67 4.56 -1.61
C LEU A 95 -3.28 6.03 -1.39
N SER A 96 -4.18 6.95 -1.73
CA SER A 96 -3.98 8.39 -1.54
C SER A 96 -3.84 8.75 -0.06
N THR A 97 -4.71 8.21 0.78
CA THR A 97 -4.70 8.47 2.23
C THR A 97 -3.38 8.04 2.85
N ILE A 98 -2.91 6.84 2.55
CA ILE A 98 -1.64 6.33 3.10
C ILE A 98 -0.44 7.06 2.50
N GLY A 99 -0.49 7.39 1.21
CA GLY A 99 0.54 8.19 0.56
C GLY A 99 0.73 9.55 1.22
N ASP A 100 -0.37 10.25 1.48
CA ASP A 100 -0.35 11.55 2.16
C ASP A 100 0.16 11.42 3.61
N LEU A 101 -0.27 10.38 4.31
CA LEU A 101 0.20 10.08 5.66
C LEU A 101 1.72 9.87 5.69
N MET A 102 2.24 9.10 4.77
CA MET A 102 3.68 8.82 4.68
C MET A 102 4.47 10.07 4.31
N GLN A 103 3.93 10.91 3.43
CA GLN A 103 4.54 12.20 3.10
C GLN A 103 4.68 13.06 4.35
N GLU A 104 3.66 13.08 5.20
CA GLU A 104 3.67 13.83 6.45
C GLU A 104 4.65 13.25 7.47
N LEU A 105 4.65 11.92 7.66
CA LEU A 105 5.43 11.27 8.71
C LEU A 105 6.89 11.02 8.34
N SER A 106 7.18 10.70 7.07
CA SER A 106 8.54 10.35 6.63
C SER A 106 9.15 11.34 5.64
N GLY A 107 8.38 12.33 5.19
CA GLY A 107 8.87 13.34 4.25
C GLY A 107 8.88 12.90 2.80
N LYS A 108 8.41 11.68 2.48
CA LYS A 108 8.31 11.19 1.11
C LYS A 108 7.18 10.20 0.95
N ASN A 109 6.73 10.06 -0.30
CA ASN A 109 5.73 9.06 -0.68
C ASN A 109 6.27 8.25 -1.86
N GLU A 110 6.78 7.06 -1.58
CA GLU A 110 7.29 6.10 -2.57
C GLU A 110 6.36 4.90 -2.71
N LEU A 111 5.09 5.09 -2.36
CA LEU A 111 4.07 4.07 -2.47
C LEU A 111 3.66 3.91 -3.94
N LYS A 112 3.82 2.70 -4.48
CA LYS A 112 3.50 2.39 -5.88
C LYS A 112 2.07 1.90 -6.05
N ALA A 113 1.57 1.13 -5.09
CA ALA A 113 0.24 0.55 -5.17
C ALA A 113 -0.24 0.10 -3.80
N LEU A 114 -1.53 -0.08 -3.68
CA LEU A 114 -2.20 -0.69 -2.54
C LEU A 114 -3.13 -1.76 -3.09
N PHE A 115 -3.11 -2.93 -2.46
CA PHE A 115 -3.95 -4.06 -2.86
C PHE A 115 -4.76 -4.59 -1.68
N PHE A 116 -6.01 -4.90 -1.94
CA PHE A 116 -6.81 -5.72 -1.03
C PHE A 116 -6.61 -7.18 -1.41
N THR A 117 -5.98 -7.95 -0.53
CA THR A 117 -5.72 -9.38 -0.76
C THR A 117 -6.85 -10.26 -0.22
N THR A 118 -7.62 -9.74 0.71
CA THR A 118 -8.87 -10.31 1.22
C THR A 118 -9.86 -9.17 1.37
N PHE A 119 -11.12 -9.38 1.02
CA PHE A 119 -12.13 -8.33 1.10
C PHE A 119 -13.50 -8.95 1.32
N LEU A 120 -14.04 -8.78 2.52
CA LEU A 120 -15.31 -9.36 2.93
C LEU A 120 -16.16 -8.30 3.60
N VAL A 121 -17.38 -8.10 3.08
CA VAL A 121 -18.38 -7.17 3.63
C VAL A 121 -19.56 -7.97 4.12
N GLN A 122 -19.93 -7.82 5.37
CA GLN A 122 -21.10 -8.48 5.96
C GLN A 122 -22.01 -7.50 6.68
#